data_8b2708da3b5884e9b6c9f3d0412cd79f
#
_entry.id   8b2708da3b5884e9b6c9f3d0412cd79f
#
_cell.length_a   1.000
_cell.length_b   1.000
_cell.length_c   1.000
_cell.angle_alpha   90.00
_cell.angle_beta   90.00
_cell.angle_gamma   90.00
#
_symmetry.space_group_name_H-M   'P 1'
#
loop_
_entity.id
_entity.type
_entity.pdbx_description
1 polymer ?
#
loop_
_entity_poly.entity_id
_entity_poly.type
_entity_poly.pdbx_seq_one_letter_code
_entity_poly.pdbx_strand_id
1 'polypeptide(L)'
;LRNALERSDRMLIRMGDPEVQALSAVAFTGTSVMDIDAAKVRGAGSNVHFDKVSVAYGAHVVLHPLSLDIAPGEILAMIGPSGSGKTTALRAVAGFVRPASGRIRIGATDVTDLPPYERGLGMVVQNYALFPHMRVEDNVAFGLRAQGADKGLVTERVKDALGTVGMSAYARRYPRELSGGQQQRVAIARALAVRPRVLLLDEPLSALDAQIRRNMVEEIARLHRSLPGLTILYVTHDQTEALTLADKIAIMRDGRVCSHGPTTELYRRPPNRFTAEFLGRANLLPVTIVEGVGLKGFATARHGDAMLAGAGRDEKAGAKSLLCIRPQHLSLTADSEHTNRIVGTLREVHWQGELTHLMLDVDGTPVRVSATRLPMALPEPGATVPLFFTPADTSLVPEDAGV
;
A
#
# COMPACT_ATOMS: atom_id res chain seq x y z
N LEU A 1 1.15 -41.41 2.85
CA LEU A 1 0.86 -39.97 2.76
C LEU A 1 -0.12 -39.55 3.85
N ARG A 2 -1.28 -40.26 3.98
CA ARG A 2 -2.33 -39.95 5.00
C ARG A 2 -1.79 -39.94 6.43
N ASN A 3 -0.94 -40.92 6.81
CA ASN A 3 -0.31 -41.00 8.14
C ASN A 3 0.77 -39.96 8.42
N ALA A 4 1.40 -39.41 7.38
CA ALA A 4 2.37 -38.31 7.51
C ALA A 4 1.65 -36.96 7.71
N LEU A 5 0.51 -36.77 7.07
CA LEU A 5 -0.34 -35.61 7.16
C LEU A 5 -1.03 -35.53 8.54
N GLU A 6 -1.56 -36.67 9.06
CA GLU A 6 -2.16 -36.72 10.40
C GLU A 6 -1.19 -36.42 11.54
N ARG A 7 0.10 -36.73 11.36
CA ARG A 7 1.16 -36.37 12.32
C ARG A 7 1.51 -34.86 12.27
N SER A 8 1.44 -34.26 11.08
CA SER A 8 1.66 -32.83 10.88
C SER A 8 0.53 -32.02 11.55
N ASP A 9 -0.71 -32.46 11.42
CA ASP A 9 -1.90 -31.83 11.99
C ASP A 9 -1.85 -31.76 13.52
N ARG A 10 -1.44 -32.86 14.19
CA ARG A 10 -1.30 -32.88 15.65
C ARG A 10 -0.18 -31.97 16.17
N MET A 11 0.79 -31.63 15.34
CA MET A 11 1.91 -30.76 15.71
C MET A 11 1.54 -29.28 15.48
N LEU A 12 0.76 -28.94 14.45
CA LEU A 12 0.28 -27.59 14.13
C LEU A 12 -0.77 -27.09 15.14
N ILE A 13 -1.63 -27.96 15.65
CA ILE A 13 -2.62 -27.64 16.70
C ILE A 13 -1.95 -27.19 18.02
N ARG A 14 -0.68 -27.55 18.24
CA ARG A 14 0.09 -27.13 19.43
C ARG A 14 0.77 -25.76 19.29
N MET A 15 0.82 -25.15 18.11
CA MET A 15 1.52 -23.89 17.88
C MET A 15 0.67 -22.63 18.08
N GLY A 16 -0.61 -22.76 18.41
CA GLY A 16 -1.45 -21.66 18.94
C GLY A 16 -1.71 -20.46 18.01
N ASP A 17 -1.20 -20.48 16.77
CA ASP A 17 -1.37 -19.39 15.81
C ASP A 17 -2.54 -19.71 14.83
N PRO A 18 -3.66 -19.01 14.92
CA PRO A 18 -4.83 -19.27 14.08
C PRO A 18 -4.57 -19.06 12.57
N GLU A 19 -3.56 -18.27 12.21
CA GLU A 19 -3.20 -18.05 10.79
C GLU A 19 -2.48 -19.27 10.20
N VAL A 20 -1.63 -19.94 10.98
CA VAL A 20 -0.96 -21.18 10.56
C VAL A 20 -1.97 -22.33 10.45
N GLN A 21 -2.97 -22.35 11.33
CA GLN A 21 -4.08 -23.33 11.27
C GLN A 21 -4.96 -23.13 10.04
N ALA A 22 -5.30 -21.86 9.68
CA ALA A 22 -6.08 -21.56 8.49
C ALA A 22 -5.35 -21.93 7.19
N LEU A 23 -4.03 -21.71 7.12
CA LEU A 23 -3.21 -22.11 5.97
C LEU A 23 -3.08 -23.61 5.82
N SER A 24 -3.10 -24.38 6.92
CA SER A 24 -3.08 -25.86 6.86
C SER A 24 -4.45 -26.43 6.46
N ALA A 25 -5.56 -25.81 6.89
CA ALA A 25 -6.91 -26.20 6.51
C ALA A 25 -7.18 -26.04 5.00
N VAL A 26 -6.57 -25.03 4.37
CA VAL A 26 -6.67 -24.76 2.91
C VAL A 26 -6.08 -25.93 2.08
N ALA A 27 -5.19 -26.75 2.64
CA ALA A 27 -4.52 -27.83 1.94
C ALA A 27 -5.29 -29.17 1.92
N PHE A 28 -6.42 -29.29 2.63
CA PHE A 28 -6.93 -30.62 3.02
C PHE A 28 -8.21 -31.13 2.34
N THR A 29 -8.89 -30.37 1.50
CA THR A 29 -10.09 -30.86 0.82
C THR A 29 -9.86 -31.02 -0.68
N GLY A 30 -9.48 -32.24 -1.06
CA GLY A 30 -9.41 -32.63 -2.47
C GLY A 30 -10.81 -32.69 -3.10
N THR A 31 -11.03 -31.87 -4.10
CA THR A 31 -12.08 -32.06 -5.10
C THR A 31 -11.57 -31.62 -6.47
N SER A 32 -11.78 -32.50 -7.43
CA SER A 32 -11.63 -32.39 -8.88
C SER A 32 -11.04 -31.12 -9.47
N VAL A 33 -9.89 -31.29 -10.11
CA VAL A 33 -9.26 -30.33 -11.01
C VAL A 33 -10.26 -29.97 -12.11
N MET A 34 -10.78 -28.76 -12.10
CA MET A 34 -11.30 -28.16 -13.33
C MET A 34 -10.10 -27.97 -14.26
N ASP A 35 -10.13 -28.58 -15.43
CA ASP A 35 -9.20 -28.36 -16.55
C ASP A 35 -9.17 -26.85 -16.89
N ILE A 36 -8.28 -26.14 -16.24
CA ILE A 36 -7.96 -24.77 -16.64
C ILE A 36 -6.94 -24.90 -17.76
N ASP A 37 -7.44 -24.70 -18.98
CA ASP A 37 -6.67 -24.71 -20.23
C ASP A 37 -5.37 -23.88 -20.06
N ALA A 38 -4.25 -24.56 -19.91
CA ALA A 38 -2.93 -23.98 -19.65
C ALA A 38 -2.48 -22.99 -20.75
N ALA A 39 -3.13 -23.00 -21.92
CA ALA A 39 -2.88 -22.09 -23.03
C ALA A 39 -3.50 -20.69 -22.84
N LYS A 40 -4.54 -20.53 -22.00
CA LYS A 40 -5.21 -19.25 -21.73
C LYS A 40 -4.53 -18.38 -20.65
N VAL A 41 -3.52 -18.89 -19.95
CA VAL A 41 -2.86 -18.19 -18.84
C VAL A 41 -1.77 -17.20 -19.27
N ARG A 42 -1.43 -17.13 -20.54
CA ARG A 42 -0.48 -16.16 -21.08
C ARG A 42 -1.21 -14.92 -21.61
N GLY A 43 -1.62 -13.96 -20.76
CA GLY A 43 -1.95 -12.67 -21.34
C GLY A 43 -2.98 -11.77 -20.71
N ALA A 44 -3.86 -12.19 -19.82
CA ALA A 44 -4.79 -11.24 -19.19
C ALA A 44 -4.82 -11.47 -17.69
N GLY A 45 -4.33 -10.50 -16.93
CA GLY A 45 -4.56 -10.40 -15.49
C GLY A 45 -6.06 -10.44 -15.18
N SER A 46 -6.43 -10.74 -13.96
CA SER A 46 -7.81 -10.66 -13.53
C SER A 46 -8.01 -9.41 -12.69
N ASN A 47 -9.04 -8.64 -12.98
CA ASN A 47 -9.47 -7.56 -12.10
C ASN A 47 -9.99 -8.14 -10.77
N VAL A 48 -9.93 -7.31 -9.73
CA VAL A 48 -10.62 -7.58 -8.45
C VAL A 48 -11.64 -6.48 -8.23
N HIS A 49 -12.88 -6.87 -8.04
CA HIS A 49 -14.01 -5.96 -7.85
C HIS A 49 -14.68 -6.21 -6.50
N PHE A 50 -14.77 -5.15 -5.70
CA PHE A 50 -15.57 -5.09 -4.49
C PHE A 50 -16.86 -4.34 -4.80
N ASP A 51 -17.99 -4.98 -4.61
CA ASP A 51 -19.31 -4.37 -4.75
C ASP A 51 -19.97 -4.25 -3.38
N LYS A 52 -19.88 -3.09 -2.75
CA LYS A 52 -20.46 -2.74 -1.42
C LYS A 52 -20.16 -3.77 -0.33
N VAL A 53 -18.94 -4.31 -0.35
CA VAL A 53 -18.48 -5.34 0.59
C VAL A 53 -18.38 -4.78 2.00
N SER A 54 -19.08 -5.39 2.94
CA SER A 54 -18.93 -5.09 4.37
C SER A 54 -18.52 -6.32 5.16
N VAL A 55 -17.85 -6.09 6.30
CA VAL A 55 -17.45 -7.15 7.23
C VAL A 55 -17.79 -6.74 8.65
N ALA A 56 -18.42 -7.64 9.38
CA ALA A 56 -18.77 -7.45 10.78
C ALA A 56 -18.40 -8.69 11.62
N TYR A 57 -17.99 -8.47 12.84
CA TYR A 57 -17.76 -9.51 13.85
C TYR A 57 -18.80 -9.31 14.97
N GLY A 58 -19.81 -10.14 15.00
CA GLY A 58 -20.97 -9.94 15.85
C GLY A 58 -21.67 -8.62 15.51
N ALA A 59 -21.84 -7.74 16.48
CA ALA A 59 -22.45 -6.41 16.29
C ALA A 59 -21.47 -5.33 15.81
N HIS A 60 -20.17 -5.63 15.77
CA HIS A 60 -19.14 -4.64 15.41
C HIS A 60 -18.81 -4.68 13.92
N VAL A 61 -19.09 -3.57 13.21
CA VAL A 61 -18.73 -3.41 11.80
C VAL A 61 -17.28 -2.94 11.71
N VAL A 62 -16.41 -3.77 11.11
CA VAL A 62 -14.98 -3.48 10.92
C VAL A 62 -14.71 -2.92 9.54
N LEU A 63 -15.47 -3.35 8.54
CA LEU A 63 -15.41 -2.83 7.18
C LEU A 63 -16.80 -2.38 6.77
N HIS A 64 -16.96 -1.09 6.56
CA HIS A 64 -18.18 -0.50 6.02
C HIS A 64 -18.28 -0.80 4.51
N PRO A 65 -19.47 -0.64 3.89
CA PRO A 65 -19.63 -0.96 2.48
C PRO A 65 -18.54 -0.36 1.59
N LEU A 66 -17.67 -1.24 1.09
CA LEU A 66 -16.52 -0.91 0.24
C LEU A 66 -16.87 -1.24 -1.21
N SER A 67 -16.75 -0.24 -2.10
CA SER A 67 -16.75 -0.44 -3.55
C SER A 67 -15.41 0.01 -4.11
N LEU A 68 -14.70 -0.91 -4.77
CA LEU A 68 -13.33 -0.67 -5.24
C LEU A 68 -13.03 -1.59 -6.42
N ASP A 69 -12.36 -1.04 -7.44
CA ASP A 69 -11.92 -1.78 -8.62
C ASP A 69 -10.39 -1.76 -8.72
N ILE A 70 -9.81 -2.94 -8.94
CA ILE A 70 -8.41 -3.13 -9.25
C ILE A 70 -8.34 -3.67 -10.68
N ALA A 71 -7.71 -2.93 -11.58
CA ALA A 71 -7.60 -3.34 -12.98
C ALA A 71 -6.65 -4.54 -13.15
N PRO A 72 -6.78 -5.32 -14.25
CA PRO A 72 -5.85 -6.39 -14.55
C PRO A 72 -4.41 -5.88 -14.67
N GLY A 73 -3.46 -6.53 -13.99
CA GLY A 73 -2.05 -6.13 -14.00
C GLY A 73 -1.73 -4.88 -13.19
N GLU A 74 -2.66 -4.33 -12.43
CA GLU A 74 -2.50 -3.15 -11.58
C GLU A 74 -1.98 -3.52 -10.18
N ILE A 75 -1.14 -2.67 -9.60
CA ILE A 75 -0.84 -2.69 -8.16
C ILE A 75 -1.73 -1.66 -7.46
N LEU A 76 -2.65 -2.13 -6.64
CA LEU A 76 -3.39 -1.28 -5.70
C LEU A 76 -2.78 -1.41 -4.30
N ALA A 77 -2.33 -0.30 -3.72
CA ALA A 77 -1.96 -0.26 -2.32
C ALA A 77 -3.12 0.20 -1.44
N MET A 78 -3.46 -0.57 -0.41
CA MET A 78 -4.36 -0.15 0.67
C MET A 78 -3.53 0.34 1.85
N ILE A 79 -3.64 1.62 2.17
CA ILE A 79 -2.92 2.26 3.28
C ILE A 79 -3.87 2.92 4.27
N GLY A 80 -3.39 3.18 5.47
CA GLY A 80 -4.18 3.82 6.53
C GLY A 80 -3.66 3.48 7.91
N PRO A 81 -4.17 4.11 8.96
CA PRO A 81 -3.82 3.80 10.35
C PRO A 81 -4.07 2.33 10.71
N SER A 82 -3.44 1.86 11.79
CA SER A 82 -3.74 0.54 12.35
C SER A 82 -5.22 0.44 12.73
N GLY A 83 -5.84 -0.71 12.45
CA GLY A 83 -7.26 -0.91 12.71
C GLY A 83 -8.23 -0.31 11.68
N SER A 84 -7.74 0.30 10.59
CA SER A 84 -8.60 0.90 9.56
C SER A 84 -9.31 -0.09 8.63
N GLY A 85 -9.16 -1.41 8.83
CA GLY A 85 -9.86 -2.44 8.05
C GLY A 85 -9.12 -3.00 6.84
N LYS A 86 -7.87 -2.59 6.55
CA LYS A 86 -7.06 -3.04 5.39
C LYS A 86 -6.90 -4.56 5.29
N THR A 87 -6.35 -5.16 6.35
CA THR A 87 -6.16 -6.61 6.43
C THR A 87 -7.50 -7.35 6.37
N THR A 88 -8.57 -6.78 6.93
CA THR A 88 -9.93 -7.36 6.85
C THR A 88 -10.43 -7.36 5.40
N ALA A 89 -10.24 -6.28 4.65
CA ALA A 89 -10.61 -6.23 3.23
C ALA A 89 -9.80 -7.25 2.41
N LEU A 90 -8.48 -7.35 2.65
CA LEU A 90 -7.62 -8.33 2.00
C LEU A 90 -8.05 -9.77 2.34
N ARG A 91 -8.33 -10.07 3.62
CA ARG A 91 -8.81 -11.38 4.06
C ARG A 91 -10.18 -11.74 3.49
N ALA A 92 -11.05 -10.76 3.23
CA ALA A 92 -12.32 -10.98 2.55
C ALA A 92 -12.10 -11.42 1.08
N VAL A 93 -11.15 -10.81 0.35
CA VAL A 93 -10.74 -11.26 -1.00
C VAL A 93 -10.12 -12.65 -0.95
N ALA A 94 -9.27 -12.91 0.05
CA ALA A 94 -8.63 -14.21 0.23
C ALA A 94 -9.59 -15.34 0.61
N GLY A 95 -10.80 -15.01 1.11
CA GLY A 95 -11.81 -15.98 1.56
C GLY A 95 -11.64 -16.46 3.00
N PHE A 96 -10.75 -15.82 3.77
CA PHE A 96 -10.61 -16.12 5.20
C PHE A 96 -11.70 -15.46 6.05
N VAL A 97 -12.33 -14.42 5.51
CA VAL A 97 -13.45 -13.73 6.17
C VAL A 97 -14.58 -13.65 5.16
N ARG A 98 -15.77 -14.12 5.57
CA ARG A 98 -16.98 -14.00 4.75
C ARG A 98 -17.55 -12.60 4.90
N PRO A 99 -17.85 -11.89 3.79
CA PRO A 99 -18.55 -10.62 3.83
C PRO A 99 -19.91 -10.74 4.53
N ALA A 100 -20.25 -9.73 5.33
CA ALA A 100 -21.61 -9.60 5.90
C ALA A 100 -22.61 -9.12 4.85
N SER A 101 -22.15 -8.32 3.87
CA SER A 101 -22.93 -7.91 2.71
C SER A 101 -22.01 -7.61 1.53
N GLY A 102 -22.60 -7.44 0.35
CA GLY A 102 -21.88 -7.15 -0.89
C GLY A 102 -21.29 -8.39 -1.55
N ARG A 103 -20.53 -8.18 -2.64
CA ARG A 103 -19.93 -9.25 -3.44
C ARG A 103 -18.50 -8.95 -3.82
N ILE A 104 -17.70 -10.01 -3.97
CA ILE A 104 -16.32 -9.95 -4.45
C ILE A 104 -16.22 -10.76 -5.73
N ARG A 105 -15.67 -10.14 -6.78
CA ARG A 105 -15.43 -10.83 -8.06
C ARG A 105 -13.96 -10.79 -8.40
N ILE A 106 -13.46 -11.87 -9.02
CA ILE A 106 -12.13 -11.98 -9.59
C ILE A 106 -12.29 -12.38 -11.04
N GLY A 107 -11.97 -11.46 -11.96
CA GLY A 107 -12.35 -11.62 -13.35
C GLY A 107 -13.88 -11.69 -13.50
N ALA A 108 -14.36 -12.70 -14.22
CA ALA A 108 -15.79 -12.95 -14.38
C ALA A 108 -16.42 -13.76 -13.23
N THR A 109 -15.62 -14.28 -12.30
CA THR A 109 -16.07 -15.21 -11.26
C THR A 109 -16.46 -14.46 -9.99
N ASP A 110 -17.68 -14.71 -9.48
CA ASP A 110 -18.07 -14.32 -8.12
C ASP A 110 -17.43 -15.30 -7.13
N VAL A 111 -16.55 -14.78 -6.28
CA VAL A 111 -15.79 -15.59 -5.31
C VAL A 111 -16.28 -15.39 -3.88
N THR A 112 -17.36 -14.67 -3.68
CA THR A 112 -17.86 -14.26 -2.36
C THR A 112 -18.00 -15.44 -1.40
N ASP A 113 -18.60 -16.51 -1.86
CA ASP A 113 -18.87 -17.71 -1.07
C ASP A 113 -17.87 -18.85 -1.30
N LEU A 114 -16.88 -18.66 -2.21
CA LEU A 114 -15.86 -19.67 -2.47
C LEU A 114 -14.83 -19.74 -1.33
N PRO A 115 -14.42 -20.94 -0.94
CA PRO A 115 -13.32 -21.12 0.02
C PRO A 115 -11.99 -20.61 -0.57
N PRO A 116 -10.98 -20.29 0.28
CA PRO A 116 -9.71 -19.71 -0.17
C PRO A 116 -9.01 -20.48 -1.29
N TYR A 117 -9.01 -21.80 -1.24
CA TYR A 117 -8.30 -22.67 -2.19
C TYR A 117 -8.95 -22.74 -3.59
N GLU A 118 -10.22 -22.31 -3.73
CA GLU A 118 -10.92 -22.25 -5.02
C GLU A 118 -10.82 -20.88 -5.71
N ARG A 119 -10.26 -19.86 -5.04
CA ARG A 119 -10.22 -18.49 -5.56
C ARG A 119 -9.08 -18.24 -6.54
N GLY A 120 -8.13 -19.16 -6.68
CA GLY A 120 -6.99 -19.04 -7.61
C GLY A 120 -6.03 -17.90 -7.30
N LEU A 121 -5.85 -17.57 -6.03
CA LEU A 121 -5.04 -16.48 -5.52
C LEU A 121 -3.69 -16.96 -5.00
N GLY A 122 -2.66 -16.10 -5.07
CA GLY A 122 -1.47 -16.20 -4.25
C GLY A 122 -1.58 -15.24 -3.06
N MET A 123 -1.10 -15.66 -1.89
CA MET A 123 -1.08 -14.78 -0.72
C MET A 123 0.23 -14.90 0.06
N VAL A 124 0.74 -13.75 0.49
CA VAL A 124 1.84 -13.62 1.45
C VAL A 124 1.30 -12.89 2.67
N VAL A 125 1.35 -13.54 3.81
CA VAL A 125 0.94 -12.99 5.10
C VAL A 125 2.11 -12.33 5.82
N GLN A 126 1.84 -11.47 6.78
CA GLN A 126 2.80 -10.64 7.50
C GLN A 126 4.01 -11.41 8.09
N ASN A 127 3.78 -12.62 8.61
CA ASN A 127 4.82 -13.48 9.21
C ASN A 127 5.43 -14.46 8.22
N TYR A 128 5.22 -14.25 6.90
CA TYR A 128 5.65 -15.13 5.80
C TYR A 128 5.06 -16.56 5.88
N ALA A 129 4.75 -17.06 7.06
CA ALA A 129 4.18 -18.38 7.36
C ALA A 129 4.87 -19.53 6.60
N LEU A 130 6.22 -19.52 6.56
CA LEU A 130 6.98 -20.63 6.00
C LEU A 130 6.92 -21.83 6.95
N PHE A 131 6.81 -23.01 6.39
CA PHE A 131 6.86 -24.27 7.15
C PHE A 131 8.30 -24.52 7.63
N PRO A 132 8.61 -24.40 8.94
CA PRO A 132 9.98 -24.40 9.42
C PRO A 132 10.67 -25.77 9.31
N HIS A 133 9.89 -26.84 9.23
CA HIS A 133 10.34 -28.23 9.08
C HIS A 133 10.54 -28.66 7.62
N MET A 134 10.17 -27.82 6.65
CA MET A 134 10.32 -28.06 5.22
C MET A 134 11.48 -27.24 4.66
N ARG A 135 12.17 -27.81 3.66
CA ARG A 135 13.16 -27.07 2.88
C ARG A 135 12.49 -25.96 2.05
N VAL A 136 13.27 -25.02 1.55
CA VAL A 136 12.80 -23.94 0.67
C VAL A 136 12.05 -24.48 -0.54
N GLU A 137 12.62 -25.45 -1.26
CA GLU A 137 11.99 -26.10 -2.40
C GLU A 137 10.66 -26.78 -2.06
N ASP A 138 10.56 -27.39 -0.88
CA ASP A 138 9.33 -28.04 -0.41
C ASP A 138 8.26 -27.03 0.03
N ASN A 139 8.67 -25.91 0.65
CA ASN A 139 7.78 -24.78 0.93
C ASN A 139 7.13 -24.26 -0.36
N VAL A 140 7.94 -24.05 -1.40
CA VAL A 140 7.47 -23.54 -2.70
C VAL A 140 6.60 -24.57 -3.42
N ALA A 141 6.93 -25.87 -3.32
CA ALA A 141 6.18 -26.95 -3.92
C ALA A 141 4.83 -27.21 -3.24
N PHE A 142 4.64 -26.74 -2.01
CA PHE A 142 3.53 -27.16 -1.14
C PHE A 142 2.16 -26.97 -1.80
N GLY A 143 1.86 -25.78 -2.31
CA GLY A 143 0.58 -25.48 -2.95
C GLY A 143 0.32 -26.33 -4.19
N LEU A 144 1.34 -26.56 -5.02
CA LEU A 144 1.23 -27.38 -6.22
C LEU A 144 0.93 -28.84 -5.88
N ARG A 145 1.62 -29.38 -4.86
CA ARG A 145 1.38 -30.76 -4.39
C ARG A 145 -0.01 -30.92 -3.79
N ALA A 146 -0.49 -29.89 -3.06
CA ALA A 146 -1.84 -29.90 -2.48
C ALA A 146 -2.93 -29.91 -3.57
N GLN A 147 -2.66 -29.26 -4.70
CA GLN A 147 -3.53 -29.26 -5.89
C GLN A 147 -3.40 -30.56 -6.72
N GLY A 148 -2.56 -31.51 -6.34
CA GLY A 148 -2.40 -32.76 -7.07
C GLY A 148 -1.58 -32.66 -8.36
N ALA A 149 -0.79 -31.59 -8.54
CA ALA A 149 0.06 -31.43 -9.72
C ALA A 149 1.07 -32.59 -9.86
N ASP A 150 1.36 -32.99 -11.09
CA ASP A 150 2.33 -34.03 -11.36
C ASP A 150 3.75 -33.60 -10.97
N LYS A 151 4.64 -34.58 -10.73
CA LYS A 151 6.01 -34.33 -10.24
C LYS A 151 6.85 -33.50 -11.22
N GLY A 152 6.66 -33.65 -12.53
CA GLY A 152 7.40 -32.93 -13.54
C GLY A 152 7.02 -31.43 -13.50
N LEU A 153 5.72 -31.13 -13.48
CA LEU A 153 5.20 -29.78 -13.35
C LEU A 153 5.63 -29.10 -12.06
N VAL A 154 5.58 -29.83 -10.92
CA VAL A 154 6.05 -29.31 -9.63
C VAL A 154 7.52 -28.91 -9.71
N THR A 155 8.38 -29.76 -10.27
CA THR A 155 9.82 -29.49 -10.37
C THR A 155 10.09 -28.25 -11.24
N GLU A 156 9.43 -28.15 -12.41
CA GLU A 156 9.55 -27.01 -13.31
C GLU A 156 9.11 -25.71 -12.60
N ARG A 157 7.92 -25.69 -12.02
CA ARG A 157 7.33 -24.50 -11.37
C ARG A 157 8.13 -24.02 -10.17
N VAL A 158 8.64 -24.94 -9.34
CA VAL A 158 9.51 -24.62 -8.20
C VAL A 158 10.81 -23.98 -8.68
N LYS A 159 11.43 -24.53 -9.73
CA LYS A 159 12.65 -23.97 -10.33
C LYS A 159 12.41 -22.57 -10.86
N ASP A 160 11.32 -22.37 -11.62
CA ASP A 160 10.94 -21.07 -12.19
C ASP A 160 10.68 -20.05 -11.08
N ALA A 161 9.87 -20.40 -10.07
CA ALA A 161 9.51 -19.50 -8.98
C ALA A 161 10.74 -19.08 -8.15
N LEU A 162 11.62 -20.03 -7.81
CA LEU A 162 12.87 -19.73 -7.10
C LEU A 162 13.84 -18.92 -7.96
N GLY A 163 13.89 -19.17 -9.27
CA GLY A 163 14.67 -18.38 -10.21
C GLY A 163 14.19 -16.91 -10.28
N THR A 164 12.88 -16.71 -10.33
CA THR A 164 12.24 -15.40 -10.40
C THR A 164 12.60 -14.50 -9.21
N VAL A 165 12.70 -15.08 -8.01
CA VAL A 165 13.05 -14.34 -6.78
C VAL A 165 14.54 -14.44 -6.39
N GLY A 166 15.39 -15.02 -7.26
CA GLY A 166 16.84 -15.16 -7.01
C GLY A 166 17.22 -16.12 -5.86
N MET A 167 16.37 -17.12 -5.56
CA MET A 167 16.56 -18.02 -4.43
C MET A 167 16.96 -19.46 -4.82
N SER A 168 17.30 -19.73 -6.07
CA SER A 168 17.67 -21.07 -6.57
C SER A 168 18.80 -21.73 -5.81
N ALA A 169 19.85 -20.97 -5.41
CA ALA A 169 20.99 -21.47 -4.64
C ALA A 169 20.62 -21.91 -3.22
N TYR A 170 19.47 -21.48 -2.71
CA TYR A 170 18.99 -21.76 -1.35
C TYR A 170 17.92 -22.85 -1.29
N ALA A 171 17.58 -23.51 -2.40
CA ALA A 171 16.48 -24.47 -2.52
C ALA A 171 16.50 -25.57 -1.44
N ARG A 172 17.69 -26.05 -1.06
CA ARG A 172 17.87 -27.14 -0.08
C ARG A 172 17.97 -26.68 1.39
N ARG A 173 18.00 -25.35 1.65
CA ARG A 173 18.06 -24.80 3.02
C ARG A 173 16.69 -24.84 3.70
N TYR A 174 16.73 -24.74 5.02
CA TYR A 174 15.53 -24.58 5.85
C TYR A 174 15.29 -23.09 6.14
N PRO A 175 14.04 -22.65 6.43
CA PRO A 175 13.74 -21.26 6.73
C PRO A 175 14.63 -20.62 7.80
N ARG A 176 14.97 -21.37 8.86
CA ARG A 176 15.86 -20.92 9.95
C ARG A 176 17.29 -20.55 9.51
N GLU A 177 17.71 -20.99 8.33
CA GLU A 177 19.05 -20.75 7.76
C GLU A 177 19.04 -19.53 6.82
N LEU A 178 17.91 -18.81 6.75
CA LEU A 178 17.69 -17.67 5.86
C LEU A 178 17.51 -16.38 6.66
N SER A 179 17.98 -15.25 6.10
CA SER A 179 17.64 -13.92 6.60
C SER A 179 16.15 -13.61 6.38
N GLY A 180 15.60 -12.61 7.09
CA GLY A 180 14.20 -12.21 6.94
C GLY A 180 13.82 -11.87 5.49
N GLY A 181 14.66 -11.10 4.76
CA GLY A 181 14.44 -10.80 3.36
C GLY A 181 14.48 -12.04 2.45
N GLN A 182 15.34 -13.03 2.77
CA GLN A 182 15.36 -14.31 2.04
C GLN A 182 14.11 -15.14 2.32
N GLN A 183 13.62 -15.16 3.57
CA GLN A 183 12.37 -15.83 3.92
C GLN A 183 11.18 -15.22 3.19
N GLN A 184 11.13 -13.92 3.11
CA GLN A 184 10.11 -13.20 2.35
C GLN A 184 10.13 -13.59 0.86
N ARG A 185 11.30 -13.59 0.21
CA ARG A 185 11.44 -14.02 -1.19
C ARG A 185 10.92 -15.44 -1.38
N VAL A 186 11.20 -16.34 -0.46
CA VAL A 186 10.67 -17.72 -0.48
C VAL A 186 9.15 -17.72 -0.35
N ALA A 187 8.57 -16.90 0.51
CA ALA A 187 7.11 -16.77 0.64
C ALA A 187 6.46 -16.24 -0.65
N ILE A 188 7.08 -15.25 -1.29
CA ILE A 188 6.65 -14.76 -2.62
C ILE A 188 6.78 -15.87 -3.66
N ALA A 189 7.90 -16.61 -3.71
CA ALA A 189 8.07 -17.75 -4.63
C ALA A 189 7.00 -18.83 -4.43
N ARG A 190 6.66 -19.14 -3.17
CA ARG A 190 5.57 -20.07 -2.85
C ARG A 190 4.23 -19.60 -3.39
N ALA A 191 3.92 -18.32 -3.22
CA ALA A 191 2.69 -17.73 -3.74
C ALA A 191 2.65 -17.69 -5.27
N LEU A 192 3.78 -17.48 -5.95
CA LEU A 192 3.89 -17.42 -7.40
C LEU A 192 3.94 -18.80 -8.07
N ALA A 193 4.39 -19.85 -7.37
CA ALA A 193 4.55 -21.20 -7.95
C ALA A 193 3.26 -21.73 -8.55
N VAL A 194 2.12 -21.42 -7.96
CA VAL A 194 0.79 -21.80 -8.45
C VAL A 194 0.31 -20.94 -9.63
N ARG A 195 1.12 -19.97 -10.10
CA ARG A 195 0.80 -18.98 -11.17
C ARG A 195 -0.54 -18.29 -10.92
N PRO A 196 -0.71 -17.57 -9.81
CA PRO A 196 -1.95 -16.88 -9.50
C PRO A 196 -2.19 -15.74 -10.48
N ARG A 197 -3.47 -15.39 -10.71
CA ARG A 197 -3.84 -14.18 -11.45
C ARG A 197 -3.82 -12.93 -10.59
N VAL A 198 -4.00 -13.11 -9.28
CA VAL A 198 -4.00 -12.06 -8.26
C VAL A 198 -3.09 -12.47 -7.12
N LEU A 199 -2.21 -11.58 -6.70
CA LEU A 199 -1.32 -11.73 -5.55
C LEU A 199 -1.74 -10.77 -4.44
N LEU A 200 -1.96 -11.31 -3.25
CA LEU A 200 -2.31 -10.57 -2.05
C LEU A 200 -1.10 -10.48 -1.13
N LEU A 201 -0.71 -9.29 -0.74
CA LEU A 201 0.45 -9.03 0.11
C LEU A 201 -0.02 -8.27 1.37
N ASP A 202 -0.03 -8.94 2.53
CA ASP A 202 -0.45 -8.37 3.82
C ASP A 202 0.78 -7.95 4.63
N GLU A 203 1.08 -6.65 4.64
CA GLU A 203 2.25 -6.03 5.31
C GLU A 203 3.57 -6.82 5.11
N PRO A 204 3.93 -7.16 3.86
CA PRO A 204 4.99 -8.13 3.62
C PRO A 204 6.37 -7.66 4.07
N LEU A 205 6.60 -6.37 4.29
CA LEU A 205 7.89 -5.77 4.62
C LEU A 205 7.99 -5.30 6.08
N SER A 206 6.94 -5.46 6.88
CA SER A 206 6.85 -4.90 8.23
C SER A 206 7.91 -5.43 9.21
N ALA A 207 8.37 -6.67 9.03
CA ALA A 207 9.37 -7.34 9.88
C ALA A 207 10.83 -7.07 9.47
N LEU A 208 11.06 -6.26 8.42
CA LEU A 208 12.40 -6.00 7.88
C LEU A 208 12.97 -4.67 8.38
N ASP A 209 14.30 -4.61 8.52
CA ASP A 209 15.02 -3.36 8.74
C ASP A 209 14.88 -2.40 7.52
N ALA A 210 15.15 -1.11 7.74
CA ALA A 210 14.92 -0.07 6.76
C ALA A 210 15.71 -0.24 5.45
N GLN A 211 16.93 -0.79 5.51
CA GLN A 211 17.76 -0.98 4.32
C GLN A 211 17.26 -2.16 3.48
N ILE A 212 16.99 -3.29 4.13
CA ILE A 212 16.45 -4.47 3.46
C ILE A 212 15.07 -4.16 2.88
N ARG A 213 14.23 -3.41 3.62
CA ARG A 213 12.91 -2.97 3.16
C ARG A 213 12.98 -2.19 1.86
N ARG A 214 13.85 -1.17 1.76
CA ARG A 214 14.06 -0.39 0.51
C ARG A 214 14.43 -1.27 -0.68
N ASN A 215 15.38 -2.18 -0.50
CA ASN A 215 15.80 -3.10 -1.55
C ASN A 215 14.65 -4.03 -1.98
N MET A 216 13.82 -4.49 -1.03
CA MET A 216 12.68 -5.37 -1.31
C MET A 216 11.55 -4.66 -2.06
N VAL A 217 11.31 -3.38 -1.78
CA VAL A 217 10.37 -2.54 -2.55
C VAL A 217 10.77 -2.52 -4.03
N GLU A 218 12.05 -2.25 -4.32
CA GLU A 218 12.56 -2.25 -5.70
C GLU A 218 12.45 -3.63 -6.36
N GLU A 219 12.65 -4.70 -5.60
CA GLU A 219 12.52 -6.07 -6.10
C GLU A 219 11.08 -6.43 -6.44
N ILE A 220 10.11 -6.07 -5.58
CA ILE A 220 8.70 -6.27 -5.86
C ILE A 220 8.30 -5.48 -7.12
N ALA A 221 8.77 -4.25 -7.28
CA ALA A 221 8.54 -3.46 -8.49
C ALA A 221 9.15 -4.11 -9.75
N ARG A 222 10.35 -4.68 -9.65
CA ARG A 222 10.99 -5.42 -10.77
C ARG A 222 10.22 -6.70 -11.09
N LEU A 223 9.82 -7.44 -10.06
CA LEU A 223 9.03 -8.65 -10.20
C LEU A 223 7.72 -8.37 -10.94
N HIS A 224 6.98 -7.36 -10.51
CA HIS A 224 5.72 -6.97 -11.16
C HIS A 224 5.92 -6.62 -12.65
N ARG A 225 6.97 -5.83 -12.98
CA ARG A 225 7.31 -5.52 -14.37
C ARG A 225 7.65 -6.77 -15.21
N SER A 226 8.21 -7.81 -14.60
CA SER A 226 8.50 -9.08 -15.29
C SER A 226 7.26 -9.97 -15.46
N LEU A 227 6.17 -9.68 -14.76
CA LEU A 227 4.90 -10.40 -14.75
C LEU A 227 3.72 -9.47 -15.07
N PRO A 228 3.63 -8.87 -16.28
CA PRO A 228 2.73 -7.75 -16.57
C PRO A 228 1.23 -8.10 -16.45
N GLY A 229 0.89 -9.38 -16.38
CA GLY A 229 -0.50 -9.83 -16.15
C GLY A 229 -0.84 -10.06 -14.67
N LEU A 230 0.08 -9.87 -13.73
CA LEU A 230 -0.15 -10.13 -12.32
C LEU A 230 -0.79 -8.91 -11.64
N THR A 231 -2.03 -9.05 -11.19
CA THR A 231 -2.71 -8.03 -10.37
C THR A 231 -2.27 -8.17 -8.91
N ILE A 232 -1.94 -7.07 -8.25
CA ILE A 232 -1.47 -7.09 -6.85
C ILE A 232 -2.36 -6.21 -5.97
N LEU A 233 -2.86 -6.78 -4.87
CA LEU A 233 -3.42 -6.03 -3.75
C LEU A 233 -2.38 -6.02 -2.63
N TYR A 234 -1.83 -4.84 -2.36
CA TYR A 234 -0.75 -4.60 -1.41
C TYR A 234 -1.25 -3.85 -0.19
N VAL A 235 -1.19 -4.46 0.99
CA VAL A 235 -1.55 -3.80 2.25
C VAL A 235 -0.29 -3.37 2.96
N THR A 236 -0.21 -2.11 3.37
CA THR A 236 0.89 -1.57 4.17
C THR A 236 0.44 -0.39 5.02
N HIS A 237 1.19 -0.07 6.05
CA HIS A 237 1.10 1.20 6.79
C HIS A 237 2.22 2.17 6.39
N ASP A 238 3.19 1.74 5.56
CA ASP A 238 4.28 2.58 5.08
C ASP A 238 3.88 3.29 3.77
N GLN A 239 3.86 4.62 3.85
CA GLN A 239 3.50 5.46 2.70
C GLN A 239 4.55 5.39 1.59
N THR A 240 5.83 5.22 1.94
CA THR A 240 6.93 5.16 0.97
C THR A 240 6.82 3.92 0.10
N GLU A 241 6.45 2.77 0.71
CA GLU A 241 6.17 1.55 -0.04
C GLU A 241 5.06 1.77 -1.05
N ALA A 242 3.91 2.32 -0.59
CA ALA A 242 2.76 2.58 -1.45
C ALA A 242 3.07 3.57 -2.58
N LEU A 243 3.75 4.68 -2.27
CA LEU A 243 4.13 5.70 -3.25
C LEU A 243 5.11 5.17 -4.31
N THR A 244 5.95 4.19 -3.94
CA THR A 244 6.97 3.62 -4.83
C THR A 244 6.41 2.50 -5.71
N LEU A 245 5.50 1.68 -5.17
CA LEU A 245 5.03 0.47 -5.82
C LEU A 245 3.72 0.64 -6.59
N ALA A 246 2.78 1.41 -6.02
CA ALA A 246 1.41 1.32 -6.43
C ALA A 246 1.07 2.24 -7.61
N ASP A 247 0.30 1.71 -8.56
CA ASP A 247 -0.35 2.49 -9.62
C ASP A 247 -1.47 3.35 -9.03
N LYS A 248 -2.26 2.74 -8.12
CA LYS A 248 -3.32 3.43 -7.36
C LYS A 248 -3.20 3.15 -5.87
N ILE A 249 -3.69 4.09 -5.09
CA ILE A 249 -3.77 3.98 -3.63
C ILE A 249 -5.24 4.09 -3.21
N ALA A 250 -5.63 3.24 -2.25
CA ALA A 250 -6.85 3.38 -1.46
C ALA A 250 -6.48 3.72 -0.02
N ILE A 251 -6.86 4.91 0.45
CA ILE A 251 -6.59 5.38 1.81
C ILE A 251 -7.79 5.03 2.68
N MET A 252 -7.55 4.22 3.71
CA MET A 252 -8.58 3.73 4.62
C MET A 252 -8.49 4.39 6.00
N ARG A 253 -9.67 4.70 6.56
CA ARG A 253 -9.83 5.17 7.94
C ARG A 253 -11.16 4.66 8.48
N ASP A 254 -11.17 4.19 9.72
CA ASP A 254 -12.38 3.77 10.43
C ASP A 254 -13.27 2.81 9.62
N GLY A 255 -12.66 1.83 8.94
CA GLY A 255 -13.35 0.84 8.11
C GLY A 255 -13.93 1.37 6.80
N ARG A 256 -13.56 2.58 6.36
CA ARG A 256 -14.03 3.23 5.12
C ARG A 256 -12.86 3.63 4.23
N VAL A 257 -13.10 3.72 2.92
CA VAL A 257 -12.17 4.36 1.98
C VAL A 257 -12.44 5.86 1.99
N CYS A 258 -11.45 6.63 2.46
CA CYS A 258 -11.50 8.09 2.47
C CYS A 258 -11.13 8.69 1.12
N SER A 259 -10.23 8.04 0.41
CA SER A 259 -9.77 8.47 -0.91
C SER A 259 -9.22 7.27 -1.68
N HIS A 260 -9.43 7.30 -3.00
CA HIS A 260 -8.93 6.29 -3.92
C HIS A 260 -8.63 6.93 -5.27
N GLY A 261 -7.52 6.56 -5.88
CA GLY A 261 -7.12 7.06 -7.20
C GLY A 261 -5.66 6.82 -7.54
N PRO A 262 -5.20 7.34 -8.69
CA PRO A 262 -3.80 7.27 -9.10
C PRO A 262 -2.87 7.85 -8.02
N THR A 263 -1.77 7.14 -7.75
CA THR A 263 -0.81 7.47 -6.67
C THR A 263 -0.30 8.90 -6.76
N THR A 264 0.11 9.32 -7.97
CA THR A 264 0.64 10.66 -8.20
C THR A 264 -0.42 11.77 -8.04
N GLU A 265 -1.68 11.48 -8.42
CA GLU A 265 -2.77 12.44 -8.29
C GLU A 265 -3.15 12.67 -6.82
N LEU A 266 -3.33 11.57 -6.05
CA LEU A 266 -3.63 11.68 -4.62
C LEU A 266 -2.53 12.41 -3.84
N TYR A 267 -1.27 12.25 -4.25
CA TYR A 267 -0.16 12.95 -3.63
C TYR A 267 -0.12 14.43 -3.98
N ARG A 268 -0.28 14.78 -5.28
CA ARG A 268 -0.17 16.17 -5.76
C ARG A 268 -1.42 16.99 -5.49
N ARG A 269 -2.61 16.37 -5.59
CA ARG A 269 -3.92 17.03 -5.49
C ARG A 269 -4.85 16.25 -4.57
N PRO A 270 -4.54 16.17 -3.27
CA PRO A 270 -5.35 15.41 -2.32
C PRO A 270 -6.80 15.93 -2.31
N PRO A 271 -7.81 15.04 -2.33
CA PRO A 271 -9.21 15.47 -2.40
C PRO A 271 -9.76 15.96 -1.06
N ASN A 272 -9.09 15.67 0.06
CA ASN A 272 -9.54 16.06 1.39
C ASN A 272 -8.35 16.23 2.33
N ARG A 273 -8.62 16.86 3.48
CA ARG A 273 -7.65 17.14 4.53
C ARG A 273 -6.92 15.88 5.00
N PHE A 274 -7.66 14.80 5.29
CA PHE A 274 -7.06 13.57 5.80
C PHE A 274 -6.02 12.99 4.83
N THR A 275 -6.35 12.94 3.54
CA THR A 275 -5.42 12.47 2.50
C THR A 275 -4.17 13.35 2.42
N ALA A 276 -4.32 14.67 2.50
CA ALA A 276 -3.19 15.60 2.47
C ALA A 276 -2.24 15.42 3.66
N GLU A 277 -2.80 15.29 4.86
CA GLU A 277 -2.04 15.06 6.11
C GLU A 277 -1.42 13.67 6.15
N PHE A 278 -2.19 12.64 5.81
CA PHE A 278 -1.75 11.25 5.87
C PHE A 278 -0.71 10.94 4.80
N LEU A 279 -0.92 11.36 3.55
CA LEU A 279 -0.01 11.05 2.44
C LEU A 279 1.04 12.16 2.27
N GLY A 280 2.24 11.94 2.84
CA GLY A 280 3.39 12.85 2.69
C GLY A 280 3.38 14.05 3.64
N ARG A 281 2.55 14.05 4.68
CA ARG A 281 2.56 15.04 5.79
C ARG A 281 2.54 16.49 5.29
N ALA A 282 1.59 16.83 4.42
CA ALA A 282 1.47 18.17 3.87
C ALA A 282 1.25 19.23 4.95
N ASN A 283 1.78 20.43 4.72
CA ASN A 283 1.36 21.62 5.43
C ASN A 283 0.00 22.06 4.91
N LEU A 284 -0.88 22.42 5.81
CA LEU A 284 -2.24 22.90 5.50
C LEU A 284 -2.45 24.26 6.12
N LEU A 285 -2.34 25.30 5.29
CA LEU A 285 -2.57 26.68 5.72
C LEU A 285 -4.05 27.04 5.52
N PRO A 286 -4.78 27.42 6.56
CA PRO A 286 -6.14 27.95 6.42
C PRO A 286 -6.14 29.21 5.55
N VAL A 287 -6.95 29.23 4.50
CA VAL A 287 -7.05 30.37 3.58
C VAL A 287 -8.50 30.72 3.28
N THR A 288 -8.73 32.00 2.94
CA THR A 288 -10.01 32.43 2.36
C THR A 288 -9.78 32.80 0.89
N ILE A 289 -10.57 32.25 0.00
CA ILE A 289 -10.46 32.52 -1.43
C ILE A 289 -10.92 33.95 -1.70
N VAL A 290 -10.07 34.74 -2.31
CA VAL A 290 -10.38 36.14 -2.70
C VAL A 290 -10.87 36.19 -4.13
N GLU A 291 -10.18 35.50 -5.03
CA GLU A 291 -10.55 35.33 -6.43
C GLU A 291 -10.59 33.85 -6.76
N GLY A 292 -11.65 33.39 -7.40
CA GLY A 292 -11.81 32.00 -7.84
C GLY A 292 -10.79 31.63 -8.91
N VAL A 293 -10.83 30.38 -9.31
CA VAL A 293 -9.86 29.81 -10.25
C VAL A 293 -9.92 30.52 -11.59
N GLY A 294 -8.82 31.18 -11.98
CA GLY A 294 -8.66 31.81 -13.26
C GLY A 294 -8.23 30.87 -14.39
N LEU A 295 -8.04 31.43 -15.59
CA LEU A 295 -7.64 30.66 -16.80
C LEU A 295 -6.35 29.85 -16.66
N LYS A 296 -5.46 30.20 -15.72
CA LYS A 296 -4.20 29.51 -15.46
C LYS A 296 -4.36 28.35 -14.45
N GLY A 297 -5.58 28.10 -13.94
CA GLY A 297 -5.84 27.05 -12.95
C GLY A 297 -5.42 27.40 -11.51
N PHE A 298 -5.19 28.69 -11.22
CA PHE A 298 -4.87 29.19 -9.88
C PHE A 298 -5.96 30.09 -9.35
N ALA A 299 -6.24 30.00 -8.06
CA ALA A 299 -7.06 30.92 -7.31
C ALA A 299 -6.18 31.84 -6.47
N THR A 300 -6.62 33.05 -6.21
CA THR A 300 -6.01 33.97 -5.25
C THR A 300 -6.66 33.75 -3.88
N ALA A 301 -5.84 33.46 -2.87
CA ALA A 301 -6.29 33.19 -1.53
C ALA A 301 -5.54 34.03 -0.50
N ARG A 302 -6.16 34.33 0.64
CA ARG A 302 -5.58 35.11 1.73
C ARG A 302 -5.36 34.25 2.96
N HIS A 303 -4.13 34.31 3.50
CA HIS A 303 -3.76 33.78 4.80
C HIS A 303 -3.16 34.90 5.64
N GLY A 304 -3.83 35.30 6.75
CA GLY A 304 -3.47 36.52 7.48
C GLY A 304 -3.43 37.72 6.54
N ASP A 305 -2.29 38.40 6.50
CA ASP A 305 -2.05 39.55 5.57
C ASP A 305 -1.43 39.11 4.23
N ALA A 306 -1.07 37.84 4.06
CA ALA A 306 -0.43 37.33 2.85
C ALA A 306 -1.46 37.00 1.77
N MET A 307 -1.20 37.50 0.54
CA MET A 307 -1.93 37.09 -0.67
C MET A 307 -1.15 35.98 -1.36
N LEU A 308 -1.79 34.85 -1.56
CA LEU A 308 -1.19 33.63 -2.06
C LEU A 308 -1.93 33.15 -3.31
N ALA A 309 -1.20 32.58 -4.26
CA ALA A 309 -1.79 31.86 -5.38
C ALA A 309 -1.74 30.36 -5.12
N GLY A 310 -2.85 29.65 -5.29
CA GLY A 310 -2.94 28.22 -5.09
C GLY A 310 -3.60 27.52 -6.26
N ALA A 311 -3.10 26.32 -6.63
CA ALA A 311 -3.74 25.52 -7.67
C ALA A 311 -5.11 25.04 -7.16
N GLY A 312 -6.15 25.38 -7.89
CA GLY A 312 -7.54 25.09 -7.56
C GLY A 312 -8.25 24.27 -8.62
N ARG A 313 -9.49 23.85 -8.30
CA ARG A 313 -10.40 23.17 -9.24
C ARG A 313 -11.62 24.05 -9.54
N ASP A 314 -12.43 24.31 -8.51
CA ASP A 314 -13.72 25.01 -8.63
C ASP A 314 -13.97 25.99 -7.48
N GLU A 315 -12.89 26.45 -6.81
CA GLU A 315 -12.98 27.32 -5.65
C GLU A 315 -13.60 28.68 -6.03
N LYS A 316 -14.60 29.10 -5.23
CA LYS A 316 -15.31 30.36 -5.40
C LYS A 316 -14.83 31.40 -4.40
N ALA A 317 -14.87 32.67 -4.77
CA ALA A 317 -14.58 33.76 -3.87
C ALA A 317 -15.44 33.69 -2.59
N GLY A 318 -14.81 33.96 -1.43
CA GLY A 318 -15.41 33.86 -0.10
C GLY A 318 -15.36 32.46 0.52
N ALA A 319 -15.01 31.40 -0.22
CA ALA A 319 -14.91 30.07 0.32
C ALA A 319 -13.69 29.94 1.27
N LYS A 320 -13.84 29.17 2.35
CA LYS A 320 -12.74 28.73 3.20
C LYS A 320 -12.14 27.46 2.62
N SER A 321 -10.83 27.38 2.61
CA SER A 321 -10.05 26.26 2.07
C SER A 321 -8.76 26.09 2.85
N LEU A 322 -8.08 24.97 2.63
CA LEU A 322 -6.73 24.71 3.11
C LEU A 322 -5.77 24.75 1.93
N LEU A 323 -4.75 25.59 1.97
CA LEU A 323 -3.67 25.58 0.99
C LEU A 323 -2.70 24.48 1.39
N CYS A 324 -2.67 23.42 0.62
CA CYS A 324 -1.83 22.26 0.81
C CYS A 324 -0.46 22.50 0.16
N ILE A 325 0.61 22.42 0.95
CA ILE A 325 1.99 22.61 0.50
C ILE A 325 2.83 21.46 1.03
N ARG A 326 3.57 20.77 0.16
CA ARG A 326 4.47 19.71 0.60
C ARG A 326 5.70 20.28 1.30
N PRO A 327 6.22 19.67 2.38
CA PRO A 327 7.35 20.21 3.13
C PRO A 327 8.61 20.47 2.29
N GLN A 328 8.84 19.69 1.24
CA GLN A 328 9.99 19.84 0.33
C GLN A 328 9.82 20.95 -0.73
N HIS A 329 8.61 21.49 -0.89
CA HIS A 329 8.32 22.59 -1.83
C HIS A 329 8.45 23.97 -1.18
N LEU A 330 8.72 24.03 0.12
CA LEU A 330 9.04 25.26 0.83
C LEU A 330 10.53 25.53 0.78
N SER A 331 10.92 26.72 0.34
CA SER A 331 12.31 27.18 0.27
C SER A 331 12.56 28.35 1.22
N LEU A 332 13.78 28.41 1.78
CA LEU A 332 14.25 29.54 2.59
C LEU A 332 14.83 30.68 1.73
N THR A 333 15.07 30.40 0.45
CA THR A 333 15.63 31.34 -0.51
C THR A 333 14.63 31.57 -1.65
N ALA A 334 14.46 32.83 -2.05
CA ALA A 334 13.65 33.19 -3.21
C ALA A 334 14.39 32.85 -4.51
N ASP A 335 13.64 32.41 -5.51
CA ASP A 335 14.06 32.38 -6.91
C ASP A 335 12.98 32.99 -7.81
N SER A 336 13.22 33.01 -9.11
CA SER A 336 12.30 33.63 -10.08
C SER A 336 10.93 32.96 -10.22
N GLU A 337 10.80 31.69 -9.78
CA GLU A 337 9.56 30.91 -9.86
C GLU A 337 8.73 31.02 -8.59
N HIS A 338 9.34 31.42 -7.48
CA HIS A 338 8.68 31.60 -6.19
C HIS A 338 7.89 32.90 -6.13
N THR A 339 6.59 32.84 -6.45
CA THR A 339 5.72 34.00 -6.40
C THR A 339 4.94 34.12 -5.08
N ASN A 340 4.85 33.04 -4.30
CA ASN A 340 4.25 33.05 -2.97
C ASN A 340 5.31 33.23 -1.89
N ARG A 341 4.96 34.01 -0.87
CA ARG A 341 5.78 34.25 0.31
C ARG A 341 4.91 34.24 1.57
N ILE A 342 5.34 33.50 2.58
CA ILE A 342 4.82 33.53 3.95
C ILE A 342 5.99 33.75 4.90
N VAL A 343 5.67 34.14 6.13
CA VAL A 343 6.68 34.38 7.16
C VAL A 343 6.31 33.57 8.39
N GLY A 344 7.27 32.85 8.93
CA GLY A 344 7.07 32.05 10.13
C GLY A 344 8.17 32.24 11.18
N THR A 345 7.85 31.94 12.43
CA THR A 345 8.84 31.91 13.52
C THR A 345 9.41 30.51 13.63
N LEU A 346 10.73 30.36 13.52
CA LEU A 346 11.39 29.07 13.66
C LEU A 346 11.26 28.56 15.12
N ARG A 347 10.76 27.33 15.27
CA ARG A 347 10.60 26.66 16.57
C ARG A 347 11.71 25.64 16.80
N GLU A 348 11.95 24.77 15.85
CA GLU A 348 12.85 23.63 15.98
C GLU A 348 13.60 23.35 14.66
N VAL A 349 14.79 22.79 14.79
CA VAL A 349 15.61 22.31 13.68
C VAL A 349 16.01 20.86 13.96
N HIS A 350 15.65 19.94 13.07
CA HIS A 350 15.97 18.53 13.16
C HIS A 350 16.85 18.09 11.98
N TRP A 351 18.14 17.94 12.22
CA TRP A 351 19.05 17.41 11.22
C TRP A 351 18.99 15.87 11.17
N GLN A 352 18.79 15.30 9.99
CA GLN A 352 18.69 13.85 9.77
C GLN A 352 19.70 13.35 8.70
N GLY A 353 20.87 13.98 8.60
CA GLY A 353 21.88 13.65 7.61
C GLY A 353 21.57 14.25 6.24
N GLU A 354 20.90 13.50 5.36
CA GLU A 354 20.55 13.96 4.00
C GLU A 354 19.48 15.06 3.99
N LEU A 355 18.65 15.11 5.01
CA LEU A 355 17.54 16.05 5.15
C LEU A 355 17.65 16.81 6.46
N THR A 356 17.27 18.08 6.42
CA THR A 356 17.01 18.87 7.61
C THR A 356 15.55 19.30 7.61
N HIS A 357 14.86 19.03 8.71
CA HIS A 357 13.50 19.49 8.92
C HIS A 357 13.52 20.74 9.81
N LEU A 358 12.84 21.78 9.35
CA LEU A 358 12.57 22.97 10.13
C LEU A 358 11.09 22.96 10.52
N MET A 359 10.80 23.24 11.76
CA MET A 359 9.44 23.43 12.27
C MET A 359 9.24 24.91 12.55
N LEU A 360 8.29 25.51 11.84
CA LEU A 360 7.97 26.95 11.98
C LEU A 360 6.51 27.09 12.44
N ASP A 361 6.23 28.23 13.04
CA ASP A 361 4.89 28.70 13.34
C ASP A 361 4.57 29.84 12.36
N VAL A 362 3.52 29.67 11.57
CA VAL A 362 3.02 30.68 10.63
C VAL A 362 1.60 31.05 11.07
N ASP A 363 1.44 32.20 11.71
CA ASP A 363 0.15 32.71 12.24
C ASP A 363 -0.62 31.66 13.06
N GLY A 364 0.09 30.94 13.96
CA GLY A 364 -0.48 29.88 14.79
C GLY A 364 -0.62 28.51 14.10
N THR A 365 -0.23 28.40 12.81
CA THR A 365 -0.26 27.14 12.07
C THR A 365 1.14 26.54 12.06
N PRO A 366 1.32 25.27 12.50
CA PRO A 366 2.61 24.59 12.41
C PRO A 366 2.95 24.24 10.95
N VAL A 367 4.11 24.69 10.49
CA VAL A 367 4.61 24.48 9.13
C VAL A 367 5.93 23.74 9.19
N ARG A 368 6.05 22.66 8.44
CA ARG A 368 7.28 21.89 8.27
C ARG A 368 7.94 22.21 6.94
N VAL A 369 9.25 22.45 6.98
CA VAL A 369 10.10 22.54 5.79
C VAL A 369 11.05 21.35 5.77
N SER A 370 11.25 20.74 4.62
CA SER A 370 12.21 19.64 4.41
C SER A 370 13.24 20.08 3.36
N ALA A 371 14.46 20.36 3.80
CA ALA A 371 15.50 20.87 2.93
C ALA A 371 16.69 19.91 2.83
N THR A 372 17.18 19.69 1.60
CA THR A 372 18.45 18.98 1.32
C THR A 372 19.64 19.90 1.35
N ARG A 373 19.41 21.20 1.12
CA ARG A 373 20.41 22.25 1.18
C ARG A 373 19.91 23.38 2.07
N LEU A 374 20.74 23.82 2.97
CA LEU A 374 20.45 24.94 3.86
C LEU A 374 21.48 26.06 3.64
N PRO A 375 21.13 27.33 3.93
CA PRO A 375 22.11 28.41 4.01
C PRO A 375 23.24 28.05 5.00
N MET A 376 24.45 28.56 4.78
CA MET A 376 25.60 28.28 5.65
C MET A 376 25.37 28.63 7.12
N ALA A 377 24.51 29.65 7.38
CA ALA A 377 24.05 30.00 8.72
C ALA A 377 22.56 29.67 8.83
N LEU A 378 22.23 28.70 9.66
CA LEU A 378 20.83 28.43 10.02
C LEU A 378 20.34 29.52 10.95
N PRO A 379 19.09 29.99 10.78
CA PRO A 379 18.49 30.87 11.77
C PRO A 379 18.35 30.14 13.11
N GLU A 380 18.48 30.88 14.20
CA GLU A 380 18.29 30.37 15.54
C GLU A 380 16.79 30.19 15.85
N PRO A 381 16.40 29.27 16.75
CA PRO A 381 15.05 29.20 17.26
C PRO A 381 14.57 30.55 17.78
N GLY A 382 13.35 30.95 17.40
CA GLY A 382 12.78 32.26 17.68
C GLY A 382 12.98 33.30 16.55
N ALA A 383 13.85 33.01 15.59
CA ALA A 383 14.03 33.91 14.44
C ALA A 383 12.84 33.90 13.50
N THR A 384 12.56 35.05 12.89
CA THR A 384 11.56 35.21 11.84
C THR A 384 12.19 34.82 10.48
N VAL A 385 11.57 33.83 9.81
CA VAL A 385 12.10 33.25 8.58
C VAL A 385 11.08 33.37 7.46
N PRO A 386 11.45 33.97 6.31
CA PRO A 386 10.60 33.95 5.12
C PRO A 386 10.64 32.58 4.47
N LEU A 387 9.50 32.09 4.00
CA LEU A 387 9.32 30.86 3.24
C LEU A 387 8.72 31.21 1.88
N PHE A 388 9.31 30.62 0.85
CA PHE A 388 8.96 30.89 -0.54
C PHE A 388 8.50 29.58 -1.21
N PHE A 389 7.52 29.67 -2.12
CA PHE A 389 7.02 28.51 -2.86
C PHE A 389 6.30 28.90 -4.14
N THR A 390 6.19 27.95 -5.05
CA THR A 390 5.55 28.12 -6.36
C THR A 390 4.06 27.78 -6.27
N PRO A 391 3.16 28.53 -6.88
CA PRO A 391 1.72 28.20 -6.93
C PRO A 391 1.43 26.81 -7.50
N ALA A 392 2.22 26.37 -8.49
CA ALA A 392 2.08 25.07 -9.14
C ALA A 392 2.34 23.88 -8.20
N ASP A 393 3.12 24.10 -7.14
CA ASP A 393 3.47 23.08 -6.13
C ASP A 393 2.48 23.02 -4.97
N THR A 394 1.35 23.73 -5.09
CA THR A 394 0.28 23.78 -4.10
C THR A 394 -0.99 23.13 -4.62
N SER A 395 -1.92 22.84 -3.72
CA SER A 395 -3.30 22.52 -4.07
C SER A 395 -4.26 23.09 -3.02
N LEU A 396 -5.44 23.51 -3.44
CA LEU A 396 -6.51 23.88 -2.53
C LEU A 396 -7.32 22.64 -2.17
N VAL A 397 -7.60 22.49 -0.87
CA VAL A 397 -8.33 21.36 -0.30
C VAL A 397 -9.50 21.93 0.50
N PRO A 398 -10.73 21.43 0.32
CA PRO A 398 -11.87 21.85 1.11
C PRO A 398 -11.60 21.71 2.63
N GLU A 399 -12.00 22.70 3.43
CA GLU A 399 -11.85 22.66 4.89
C GLU A 399 -12.72 21.56 5.49
N ASP A 400 -13.92 21.36 4.96
CA ASP A 400 -14.99 20.47 5.46
C ASP A 400 -15.28 19.26 4.56
N ALA A 401 -14.31 18.68 3.88
CA ALA A 401 -14.54 17.38 3.28
C ALA A 401 -14.61 16.33 4.40
N GLY A 402 -15.77 16.28 5.08
CA GLY A 402 -16.13 15.21 6.01
C GLY A 402 -16.06 13.87 5.29
N VAL A 403 -15.49 12.86 5.94
CA VAL A 403 -15.48 11.45 5.55
C VAL A 403 -16.87 10.86 5.70
#